data_9a09f5c28c482da150ac8b66c8c80325
#
_entry.id   9a09f5c28c482da150ac8b66c8c80325
#
_cell.length_a   1.000
_cell.length_b   1.000
_cell.length_c   1.000
_cell.angle_alpha   90.00
_cell.angle_beta   90.00
_cell.angle_gamma   90.00
#
_symmetry.space_group_name_H-M   'P 1'
#
loop_
_entity.id
_entity.type
_entity.pdbx_description
1 polymer ?
#
loop_
_entity_poly.entity_id
_entity_poly.type
_entity_poly.pdbx_seq_one_letter_code
_entity_poly.pdbx_strand_id
1 'polypeptide(L)'
;MKKLFGIVAGVAVSAALMTGCGGNNNTAETKENTAETAAASAENADGDLKIAIVTSLSGVDDGSFNQDNYNGILKFIESHPGATVTPVREETGDPAAVIQAVADIVADYNVIVCPGFQFSGIGTIATDNPDVDFILVDTNPTDSEGNDIECDNIYAMTFKEQEGGFFAGMAAALESESKKVAVVTGIAYPSNVNYQYGFESESVEMARHFDRKFK
;
A
#
# COMPACT_ATOMS: atom_id res chain seq x y z
N MET A 1 -7.48 -41.59 -32.59
CA MET A 1 -6.36 -42.08 -33.41
C MET A 1 -5.46 -40.90 -33.75
N LYS A 2 -4.20 -41.16 -33.61
CA LYS A 2 -2.96 -40.39 -33.94
C LYS A 2 -2.45 -39.43 -32.85
N LYS A 3 -1.46 -39.97 -32.15
CA LYS A 3 -0.40 -39.35 -31.36
C LYS A 3 0.53 -38.56 -32.30
N LEU A 4 1.06 -37.43 -31.82
CA LEU A 4 2.38 -37.00 -32.27
C LEU A 4 3.19 -36.43 -31.09
N PHE A 5 4.33 -37.06 -30.88
CA PHE A 5 5.46 -36.71 -30.01
C PHE A 5 6.33 -35.63 -30.67
N GLY A 6 6.98 -34.80 -29.92
CA GLY A 6 8.07 -33.90 -30.34
C GLY A 6 8.69 -33.23 -29.14
N ILE A 7 9.64 -33.80 -28.61
CA ILE A 7 11.11 -33.66 -28.49
C ILE A 7 11.57 -32.30 -27.93
N VAL A 8 12.14 -32.41 -26.73
CA VAL A 8 12.96 -31.47 -25.97
C VAL A 8 14.32 -31.24 -26.66
N ALA A 9 14.78 -30.00 -26.72
CA ALA A 9 16.18 -29.69 -26.95
C ALA A 9 16.64 -28.65 -25.91
N GLY A 10 17.47 -29.11 -24.99
CA GLY A 10 18.20 -28.28 -24.05
C GLY A 10 19.42 -27.63 -24.74
N VAL A 11 19.70 -26.39 -24.36
CA VAL A 11 20.96 -25.72 -24.67
C VAL A 11 21.61 -25.31 -23.37
N ALA A 12 22.70 -25.98 -23.05
CA ALA A 12 23.66 -25.58 -22.03
C ALA A 12 24.62 -24.56 -22.66
N VAL A 13 24.83 -23.40 -21.98
CA VAL A 13 25.92 -22.50 -22.33
C VAL A 13 26.86 -22.36 -21.14
N SER A 14 28.09 -22.75 -21.45
CA SER A 14 29.23 -22.87 -20.56
C SER A 14 29.84 -21.53 -20.21
N ALA A 15 30.35 -21.40 -18.98
CA ALA A 15 31.20 -20.33 -18.48
C ALA A 15 32.53 -20.24 -19.19
N ALA A 16 33.01 -19.07 -19.49
CA ALA A 16 34.43 -18.79 -19.79
C ALA A 16 34.91 -17.62 -18.89
N LEU A 17 35.82 -17.97 -18.00
CA LEU A 17 36.67 -17.07 -17.23
C LEU A 17 37.75 -16.49 -18.15
N MET A 18 37.93 -15.19 -18.18
CA MET A 18 39.16 -14.55 -18.65
C MET A 18 39.64 -13.53 -17.63
N THR A 19 40.71 -13.87 -16.95
CA THR A 19 41.60 -12.99 -16.21
C THR A 19 42.44 -12.15 -17.18
N GLY A 20 42.53 -10.86 -16.95
CA GLY A 20 43.43 -9.96 -17.64
C GLY A 20 43.78 -8.77 -16.77
N CYS A 21 45.06 -8.76 -16.33
CA CYS A 21 45.71 -7.74 -15.51
C CYS A 21 46.26 -6.60 -16.39
N GLY A 22 46.20 -5.35 -15.92
CA GLY A 22 47.17 -4.35 -16.36
C GLY A 22 46.71 -2.93 -16.59
N GLY A 23 47.12 -1.97 -15.71
CA GLY A 23 47.68 -0.68 -16.09
C GLY A 23 46.82 0.58 -16.13
N ASN A 24 46.78 1.24 -15.04
CA ASN A 24 47.05 2.69 -14.73
C ASN A 24 46.62 3.83 -15.67
N ASN A 25 45.96 4.79 -15.02
CA ASN A 25 45.99 6.25 -15.10
C ASN A 25 44.80 7.03 -15.66
N ASN A 26 44.26 7.77 -14.69
CA ASN A 26 43.82 9.20 -14.68
C ASN A 26 42.46 9.65 -15.25
N THR A 27 41.67 10.11 -14.28
CA THR A 27 40.90 11.39 -14.20
C THR A 27 39.68 11.58 -15.12
N ALA A 28 38.50 11.42 -14.49
CA ALA A 28 37.45 12.44 -14.53
C ALA A 28 36.35 12.06 -13.51
N GLU A 29 36.15 12.89 -12.51
CA GLU A 29 35.07 12.79 -11.54
C GLU A 29 33.71 12.96 -12.21
N THR A 30 32.94 11.89 -12.23
CA THR A 30 31.49 11.99 -12.39
C THR A 30 30.87 11.43 -11.12
N LYS A 31 30.30 12.30 -10.32
CA LYS A 31 29.54 11.90 -9.12
C LYS A 31 28.28 11.16 -9.57
N GLU A 32 28.37 9.86 -9.63
CA GLU A 32 27.21 8.98 -9.66
C GLU A 32 26.69 8.86 -8.24
N ASN A 33 25.49 9.39 -8.07
CA ASN A 33 24.73 9.34 -6.83
C ASN A 33 24.18 7.90 -6.68
N THR A 34 24.99 7.01 -6.14
CA THR A 34 24.55 5.69 -5.73
C THR A 34 23.69 5.86 -4.50
N ALA A 35 22.38 5.81 -4.70
CA ALA A 35 21.45 5.51 -3.62
C ALA A 35 21.78 4.09 -3.13
N GLU A 36 22.58 4.03 -2.10
CA GLU A 36 22.87 2.82 -1.36
C GLU A 36 21.58 2.45 -0.62
N THR A 37 20.81 1.54 -1.21
CA THR A 37 19.72 0.87 -0.54
C THR A 37 20.32 0.14 0.63
N ALA A 38 20.18 0.69 1.81
CA ALA A 38 20.41 -0.02 3.05
C ALA A 38 19.38 -1.15 3.11
N ALA A 39 19.73 -2.29 2.54
CA ALA A 39 19.13 -3.55 2.93
C ALA A 39 19.59 -3.79 4.37
N ALA A 40 18.80 -3.34 5.34
CA ALA A 40 18.93 -3.80 6.70
C ALA A 40 18.82 -5.33 6.63
N SER A 41 19.93 -5.99 6.90
CA SER A 41 19.97 -7.41 7.16
C SER A 41 19.10 -7.64 8.41
N ALA A 42 17.83 -7.98 8.20
CA ALA A 42 17.05 -8.63 9.22
C ALA A 42 17.75 -9.96 9.52
N GLU A 43 18.63 -9.98 10.52
CA GLU A 43 18.99 -11.20 11.18
C GLU A 43 17.68 -11.76 11.72
N ASN A 44 17.29 -12.92 11.20
CA ASN A 44 16.16 -13.71 11.62
C ASN A 44 16.25 -13.99 13.12
N ALA A 45 15.69 -13.13 13.93
CA ALA A 45 15.15 -13.51 15.21
C ALA A 45 13.87 -14.31 14.87
N ASP A 46 14.03 -15.62 14.68
CA ASP A 46 12.94 -16.58 14.49
C ASP A 46 12.24 -16.78 15.85
N GLY A 47 11.67 -15.71 16.37
CA GLY A 47 10.90 -15.63 17.59
C GLY A 47 9.57 -14.98 17.24
N ASP A 48 8.52 -15.67 17.51
CA ASP A 48 7.09 -15.30 17.55
C ASP A 48 6.73 -13.87 17.11
N LEU A 49 6.78 -13.55 15.78
CA LEU A 49 6.31 -12.29 15.25
C LEU A 49 4.79 -12.20 15.44
N LYS A 50 4.35 -11.35 16.34
CA LYS A 50 2.94 -11.12 16.62
C LYS A 50 2.44 -9.91 15.83
N ILE A 51 1.50 -10.14 14.94
CA ILE A 51 0.86 -9.11 14.13
C ILE A 51 -0.57 -8.91 14.62
N ALA A 52 -1.01 -7.66 14.78
CA ALA A 52 -2.43 -7.36 14.88
C ALA A 52 -2.89 -6.66 13.60
N ILE A 53 -4.15 -6.89 13.20
CA ILE A 53 -4.86 -6.02 12.27
C ILE A 53 -6.05 -5.42 13.01
N VAL A 54 -6.09 -4.09 13.12
CA VAL A 54 -7.18 -3.38 13.80
C VAL A 54 -8.15 -2.86 12.74
N THR A 55 -9.42 -3.21 12.87
CA THR A 55 -10.47 -2.74 11.97
C THR A 55 -11.54 -1.99 12.76
N SER A 56 -12.31 -1.13 12.08
CA SER A 56 -13.48 -0.51 12.68
C SER A 56 -14.75 -1.28 12.33
N LEU A 57 -15.92 -0.68 12.26
CA LEU A 57 -17.24 -1.28 12.07
C LEU A 57 -17.32 -2.59 11.28
N SER A 58 -16.52 -2.72 10.22
CA SER A 58 -16.40 -3.95 9.44
C SER A 58 -15.24 -4.81 9.94
N GLY A 59 -15.41 -6.11 9.99
CA GLY A 59 -14.35 -7.07 10.35
C GLY A 59 -13.45 -7.41 9.15
N VAL A 60 -12.56 -8.37 9.36
CA VAL A 60 -11.66 -8.90 8.34
C VAL A 60 -12.34 -9.83 7.31
N ASP A 61 -13.64 -10.01 7.44
CA ASP A 61 -14.52 -10.82 6.59
C ASP A 61 -15.54 -9.98 5.82
N ASP A 62 -15.22 -8.72 5.57
CA ASP A 62 -16.09 -7.74 4.92
C ASP A 62 -16.26 -7.94 3.39
N GLY A 63 -15.58 -8.90 2.81
CA GLY A 63 -15.59 -9.15 1.36
C GLY A 63 -14.91 -8.04 0.54
N SER A 64 -14.13 -7.16 1.19
CA SER A 64 -13.59 -5.94 0.60
C SER A 64 -12.24 -5.57 1.23
N PHE A 65 -12.07 -4.30 1.54
CA PHE A 65 -10.82 -3.66 1.93
C PHE A 65 -10.14 -4.31 3.16
N ASN A 66 -10.87 -4.55 4.26
CA ASN A 66 -10.27 -5.16 5.44
C ASN A 66 -9.87 -6.62 5.19
N GLN A 67 -10.71 -7.35 4.46
CA GLN A 67 -10.42 -8.75 4.09
C GLN A 67 -9.19 -8.85 3.20
N ASP A 68 -9.01 -7.94 2.23
CA ASP A 68 -7.85 -7.93 1.36
C ASP A 68 -6.56 -7.65 2.12
N ASN A 69 -6.58 -6.69 3.07
CA ASN A 69 -5.46 -6.43 3.96
C ASN A 69 -5.13 -7.66 4.84
N TYR A 70 -6.15 -8.29 5.41
CA TYR A 70 -5.97 -9.51 6.23
C TYR A 70 -5.40 -10.68 5.41
N ASN A 71 -5.90 -10.89 4.19
CA ASN A 71 -5.39 -11.91 3.28
C ASN A 71 -3.93 -11.65 2.90
N GLY A 72 -3.52 -10.38 2.77
CA GLY A 72 -2.12 -10.01 2.58
C GLY A 72 -1.23 -10.47 3.73
N ILE A 73 -1.68 -10.28 4.97
CA ILE A 73 -0.97 -10.76 6.16
C ILE A 73 -0.92 -12.29 6.21
N LEU A 74 -2.03 -12.97 5.92
CA LEU A 74 -2.07 -14.43 5.87
C LEU A 74 -1.07 -14.99 4.85
N LYS A 75 -0.96 -14.37 3.69
CA LYS A 75 0.02 -14.74 2.67
C LYS A 75 1.46 -14.51 3.12
N PHE A 76 1.73 -13.46 3.89
CA PHE A 76 3.04 -13.25 4.51
C PHE A 76 3.38 -14.38 5.49
N ILE A 77 2.44 -14.77 6.34
CA ILE A 77 2.61 -15.84 7.34
C ILE A 77 2.91 -17.20 6.69
N GLU A 78 2.36 -17.49 5.51
CA GLU A 78 2.67 -18.75 4.78
C GLU A 78 4.18 -18.94 4.56
N SER A 79 4.92 -17.88 4.40
CA SER A 79 6.38 -17.89 4.21
C SER A 79 7.17 -17.59 5.49
N HIS A 80 6.49 -17.27 6.60
CA HIS A 80 7.08 -16.91 7.89
C HIS A 80 6.41 -17.70 9.03
N PRO A 81 6.72 -18.99 9.20
CA PRO A 81 5.99 -19.90 10.07
C PRO A 81 6.01 -19.55 11.57
N GLY A 82 6.90 -18.63 12.00
CA GLY A 82 6.90 -18.07 13.36
C GLY A 82 5.95 -16.88 13.55
N ALA A 83 5.36 -16.34 12.46
CA ALA A 83 4.46 -15.22 12.56
C ALA A 83 3.02 -15.64 12.84
N THR A 84 2.30 -14.82 13.60
CA THR A 84 0.87 -14.99 13.90
C THR A 84 0.12 -13.69 13.63
N VAL A 85 -1.17 -13.76 13.33
CA VAL A 85 -2.02 -12.59 13.21
C VAL A 85 -3.28 -12.71 14.05
N THR A 86 -3.64 -11.61 14.72
CA THR A 86 -4.87 -11.48 15.50
C THR A 86 -5.70 -10.33 14.94
N PRO A 87 -6.91 -10.56 14.43
CA PRO A 87 -7.82 -9.49 14.10
C PRO A 87 -8.44 -8.89 15.36
N VAL A 88 -8.43 -7.56 15.45
CA VAL A 88 -9.05 -6.77 16.51
C VAL A 88 -10.07 -5.84 15.85
N ARG A 89 -11.32 -5.90 16.28
CA ARG A 89 -12.40 -5.10 15.72
C ARG A 89 -12.91 -4.09 16.74
N GLU A 90 -12.89 -2.83 16.38
CA GLU A 90 -13.61 -1.78 17.09
C GLU A 90 -15.03 -1.70 16.51
N GLU A 91 -16.06 -1.75 17.36
CA GLU A 91 -17.45 -2.00 16.93
C GLU A 91 -18.30 -0.73 16.80
N THR A 92 -17.83 0.40 17.31
CA THR A 92 -18.63 1.64 17.33
C THR A 92 -18.38 2.52 16.09
N GLY A 93 -17.17 2.46 15.53
CA GLY A 93 -16.72 3.35 14.46
C GLY A 93 -16.47 4.78 14.92
N ASP A 94 -16.45 5.02 16.23
CA ASP A 94 -16.06 6.32 16.78
C ASP A 94 -14.56 6.54 16.56
N PRO A 95 -14.15 7.68 15.98
CA PRO A 95 -12.74 7.94 15.68
C PRO A 95 -11.80 7.84 16.90
N ALA A 96 -12.25 8.30 18.06
CA ALA A 96 -11.44 8.21 19.27
C ALA A 96 -11.36 6.77 19.79
N ALA A 97 -12.45 6.00 19.69
CA ALA A 97 -12.46 4.59 20.08
C ALA A 97 -11.57 3.74 19.16
N VAL A 98 -11.53 4.05 17.86
CA VAL A 98 -10.64 3.37 16.89
C VAL A 98 -9.17 3.57 17.25
N ILE A 99 -8.76 4.80 17.60
CA ILE A 99 -7.40 5.09 18.05
C ILE A 99 -7.11 4.44 19.39
N GLN A 100 -8.09 4.45 20.33
CA GLN A 100 -7.95 3.81 21.63
C GLN A 100 -7.77 2.29 21.50
N ALA A 101 -8.46 1.63 20.57
CA ALA A 101 -8.30 0.21 20.32
C ALA A 101 -6.86 -0.17 19.91
N VAL A 102 -6.15 0.71 19.19
CA VAL A 102 -4.72 0.54 18.90
C VAL A 102 -3.88 0.70 20.18
N ALA A 103 -4.15 1.74 20.97
CA ALA A 103 -3.44 2.00 22.21
C ALA A 103 -3.59 0.84 23.23
N ASP A 104 -4.75 0.23 23.30
CA ASP A 104 -5.06 -0.84 24.24
C ASP A 104 -4.26 -2.13 23.99
N ILE A 105 -3.81 -2.35 22.74
CA ILE A 105 -3.13 -3.58 22.34
C ILE A 105 -1.65 -3.40 22.03
N VAL A 106 -1.17 -2.16 21.96
CA VAL A 106 0.18 -1.84 21.43
C VAL A 106 1.31 -2.61 22.10
N ALA A 107 1.19 -2.90 23.39
CA ALA A 107 2.21 -3.62 24.17
C ALA A 107 2.26 -5.14 23.88
N ASP A 108 1.27 -5.71 23.22
CA ASP A 108 1.12 -7.14 23.03
C ASP A 108 1.64 -7.63 21.66
N TYR A 109 1.91 -6.71 20.74
CA TYR A 109 2.24 -7.01 19.34
C TYR A 109 3.55 -6.34 18.89
N ASN A 110 4.19 -6.94 17.88
CA ASN A 110 5.39 -6.39 17.25
C ASN A 110 5.02 -5.49 16.06
N VAL A 111 3.94 -5.86 15.35
CA VAL A 111 3.45 -5.11 14.18
C VAL A 111 1.95 -4.92 14.30
N ILE A 112 1.49 -3.70 14.05
CA ILE A 112 0.06 -3.37 14.02
C ILE A 112 -0.31 -2.80 12.66
N VAL A 113 -1.21 -3.48 11.96
CA VAL A 113 -1.74 -3.07 10.66
C VAL A 113 -3.05 -2.34 10.87
N CYS A 114 -3.13 -1.12 10.35
CA CYS A 114 -4.24 -0.21 10.53
C CYS A 114 -4.79 0.20 9.15
N PRO A 115 -5.75 -0.54 8.58
CA PRO A 115 -6.30 -0.25 7.26
C PRO A 115 -7.37 0.85 7.33
N GLY A 116 -7.09 1.97 6.69
CA GLY A 116 -8.02 3.05 6.45
C GLY A 116 -7.71 4.36 7.15
N PHE A 117 -8.27 5.42 6.62
CA PHE A 117 -8.07 6.81 7.04
C PHE A 117 -8.35 7.07 8.54
N GLN A 118 -9.30 6.35 9.12
CA GLN A 118 -9.68 6.51 10.52
C GLN A 118 -8.54 6.26 11.52
N PHE A 119 -7.47 5.65 11.07
CA PHE A 119 -6.27 5.39 11.88
C PHE A 119 -5.18 6.47 11.74
N SER A 120 -5.41 7.56 11.02
CA SER A 120 -4.38 8.61 10.85
C SER A 120 -3.81 9.10 12.17
N GLY A 121 -4.64 9.26 13.20
CA GLY A 121 -4.26 9.81 14.52
C GLY A 121 -3.38 8.92 15.40
N ILE A 122 -2.85 7.79 14.90
CA ILE A 122 -1.98 6.92 15.72
C ILE A 122 -0.53 7.41 15.85
N GLY A 123 -0.16 8.51 15.20
CA GLY A 123 1.22 9.00 15.19
C GLY A 123 1.81 9.21 16.58
N THR A 124 1.02 9.73 17.53
CA THR A 124 1.46 9.87 18.93
C THR A 124 1.70 8.50 19.59
N ILE A 125 0.82 7.52 19.34
CA ILE A 125 0.97 6.16 19.89
C ILE A 125 2.26 5.53 19.36
N ALA A 126 2.54 5.69 18.06
CA ALA A 126 3.74 5.14 17.44
C ALA A 126 5.02 5.79 18.03
N THR A 127 5.01 7.10 18.21
CA THR A 127 6.14 7.82 18.81
C THR A 127 6.41 7.35 20.25
N ASP A 128 5.38 7.06 21.02
CA ASP A 128 5.49 6.59 22.39
C ASP A 128 5.87 5.10 22.51
N ASN A 129 5.80 4.35 21.40
CA ASN A 129 6.08 2.91 21.32
C ASN A 129 7.09 2.59 20.19
N PRO A 130 8.34 3.03 20.29
CA PRO A 130 9.33 2.92 19.20
C PRO A 130 9.74 1.48 18.87
N ASP A 131 9.45 0.52 19.73
CA ASP A 131 9.76 -0.91 19.53
C ASP A 131 8.62 -1.67 18.79
N VAL A 132 7.53 -0.99 18.44
CA VAL A 132 6.40 -1.55 17.70
C VAL A 132 6.33 -0.90 16.32
N ASP A 133 6.25 -1.70 15.28
CA ASP A 133 6.08 -1.22 13.91
C ASP A 133 4.60 -1.08 13.55
N PHE A 134 4.28 -0.04 12.79
CA PHE A 134 2.92 0.21 12.32
C PHE A 134 2.85 0.26 10.81
N ILE A 135 1.79 -0.32 10.25
CA ILE A 135 1.47 -0.22 8.83
C ILE A 135 0.13 0.50 8.70
N LEU A 136 0.18 1.74 8.21
CA LEU A 136 -1.01 2.49 7.84
C LEU A 136 -1.32 2.25 6.36
N VAL A 137 -2.58 1.97 6.05
CA VAL A 137 -3.03 1.79 4.68
C VAL A 137 -4.03 2.88 4.33
N ASP A 138 -3.81 3.56 3.22
CA ASP A 138 -4.65 4.64 2.66
C ASP A 138 -4.63 5.95 3.48
N THR A 139 -3.61 6.15 4.32
CA THR A 139 -3.45 7.41 5.07
C THR A 139 -2.00 7.62 5.52
N ASN A 140 -1.68 8.87 5.84
CA ASN A 140 -0.46 9.27 6.54
C ASN A 140 -0.73 9.47 8.03
N PRO A 141 0.29 9.35 8.90
CA PRO A 141 0.12 9.55 10.33
C PRO A 141 -0.08 11.03 10.67
N THR A 142 -0.93 11.26 11.65
CA THR A 142 -1.12 12.57 12.29
C THR A 142 -0.96 12.43 13.80
N ASP A 143 -0.68 13.57 14.45
CA ASP A 143 -0.75 13.67 15.91
C ASP A 143 -2.21 13.72 16.42
N SER A 144 -2.38 13.86 17.73
CA SER A 144 -3.71 13.95 18.36
C SER A 144 -4.47 15.24 18.03
N GLU A 145 -3.79 16.24 17.45
CA GLU A 145 -4.38 17.51 17.01
C GLU A 145 -4.70 17.49 15.51
N GLY A 146 -4.32 16.41 14.81
CA GLY A 146 -4.54 16.25 13.37
C GLY A 146 -3.46 16.87 12.48
N ASN A 147 -2.31 17.25 13.04
CA ASN A 147 -1.18 17.72 12.26
C ASN A 147 -0.35 16.52 11.75
N ASP A 148 0.20 16.65 10.55
CA ASP A 148 1.09 15.64 10.00
C ASP A 148 2.31 15.43 10.89
N ILE A 149 2.68 14.18 11.12
CA ILE A 149 3.84 13.80 11.94
C ILE A 149 4.66 12.73 11.20
N GLU A 150 5.99 12.83 11.33
CA GLU A 150 6.90 11.79 10.84
C GLU A 150 7.23 10.82 11.98
N CYS A 151 7.09 9.53 11.75
CA CYS A 151 7.39 8.46 12.69
C CYS A 151 8.27 7.41 12.00
N ASP A 152 9.42 7.10 12.61
CA ASP A 152 10.39 6.14 12.04
C ASP A 152 9.86 4.70 12.00
N ASN A 153 8.88 4.39 12.85
CA ASN A 153 8.26 3.07 12.98
C ASN A 153 6.86 2.98 12.34
N ILE A 154 6.49 3.93 11.48
CA ILE A 154 5.27 3.86 10.67
C ILE A 154 5.62 3.71 9.19
N TYR A 155 5.14 2.65 8.57
CA TYR A 155 5.08 2.52 7.12
C TYR A 155 3.69 2.91 6.62
N ALA A 156 3.58 4.10 6.02
CA ALA A 156 2.34 4.61 5.46
C ALA A 156 2.24 4.27 3.96
N MET A 157 1.21 3.51 3.57
CA MET A 157 0.90 3.19 2.18
C MET A 157 -0.21 4.11 1.68
N THR A 158 0.12 5.00 0.77
CA THR A 158 -0.85 5.85 0.07
C THR A 158 -0.84 5.52 -1.41
N PHE A 159 -1.95 5.80 -2.08
CA PHE A 159 -2.15 5.46 -3.48
C PHE A 159 -2.42 6.72 -4.29
N LYS A 160 -2.44 6.57 -5.61
CA LYS A 160 -2.77 7.65 -6.54
C LYS A 160 -4.22 7.51 -7.00
N GLU A 161 -5.16 7.74 -6.10
CA GLU A 161 -6.60 7.55 -6.31
C GLU A 161 -7.10 8.40 -7.48
N GLN A 162 -6.48 9.58 -7.70
CA GLN A 162 -6.79 10.44 -8.82
C GLN A 162 -6.53 9.76 -10.17
N GLU A 163 -5.56 8.84 -10.27
CA GLU A 163 -5.32 8.08 -11.51
C GLU A 163 -6.45 7.06 -11.75
N GLY A 164 -6.95 6.41 -10.69
CA GLY A 164 -8.13 5.54 -10.77
C GLY A 164 -9.38 6.31 -11.16
N GLY A 165 -9.59 7.49 -10.54
CA GLY A 165 -10.66 8.41 -10.88
C GLY A 165 -10.61 8.87 -12.33
N PHE A 166 -9.42 9.22 -12.81
CA PHE A 166 -9.15 9.61 -14.20
C PHE A 166 -9.65 8.55 -15.20
N PHE A 167 -9.25 7.31 -15.04
CA PHE A 167 -9.70 6.24 -15.94
C PHE A 167 -11.20 5.97 -15.85
N ALA A 168 -11.77 6.03 -14.66
CA ALA A 168 -13.21 5.88 -14.47
C ALA A 168 -14.00 7.03 -15.11
N GLY A 169 -13.54 8.27 -14.96
CA GLY A 169 -14.13 9.44 -15.61
C GLY A 169 -14.07 9.38 -17.13
N MET A 170 -12.94 8.94 -17.67
CA MET A 170 -12.77 8.71 -19.10
C MET A 170 -13.76 7.67 -19.63
N ALA A 171 -13.85 6.51 -18.99
CA ALA A 171 -14.78 5.47 -19.37
C ALA A 171 -16.23 5.95 -19.30
N ALA A 172 -16.61 6.62 -18.21
CA ALA A 172 -17.95 7.17 -18.04
C ALA A 172 -18.29 8.20 -19.13
N ALA A 173 -17.37 9.08 -19.48
CA ALA A 173 -17.56 10.08 -20.52
C ALA A 173 -17.72 9.45 -21.92
N LEU A 174 -16.96 8.41 -22.23
CA LEU A 174 -17.03 7.72 -23.53
C LEU A 174 -18.34 6.95 -23.70
N GLU A 175 -18.79 6.26 -22.64
CA GLU A 175 -19.97 5.40 -22.68
C GLU A 175 -21.29 6.15 -22.46
N SER A 176 -21.28 7.39 -21.95
CA SER A 176 -22.49 8.12 -21.65
C SER A 176 -23.25 8.59 -22.90
N GLU A 177 -24.38 7.96 -23.18
CA GLU A 177 -25.31 8.39 -24.24
C GLU A 177 -26.01 9.72 -23.88
N SER A 178 -26.32 9.91 -22.60
CA SER A 178 -27.00 11.12 -22.10
C SER A 178 -26.09 12.35 -22.03
N LYS A 179 -24.77 12.16 -22.21
CA LYS A 179 -23.74 13.17 -22.01
C LYS A 179 -23.77 13.78 -20.60
N LYS A 180 -24.13 12.98 -19.63
CA LYS A 180 -24.12 13.30 -18.21
C LYS A 180 -23.44 12.17 -17.48
N VAL A 181 -22.53 12.51 -16.62
CA VAL A 181 -21.84 11.59 -15.73
C VAL A 181 -21.92 12.13 -14.31
N ALA A 182 -21.83 11.26 -13.33
CA ALA A 182 -21.79 11.61 -11.92
C ALA A 182 -20.90 10.60 -11.19
N VAL A 183 -20.26 11.06 -10.14
CA VAL A 183 -19.56 10.23 -9.18
C VAL A 183 -20.28 10.32 -7.84
N VAL A 184 -20.45 9.20 -7.17
CA VAL A 184 -20.98 9.12 -5.81
C VAL A 184 -19.85 8.62 -4.93
N THR A 185 -19.42 9.46 -4.02
CA THR A 185 -18.41 9.15 -3.03
C THR A 185 -19.06 9.00 -1.65
N GLY A 186 -18.40 8.29 -0.74
CA GLY A 186 -18.87 8.16 0.64
C GLY A 186 -18.59 9.42 1.45
N ILE A 187 -17.59 9.34 2.31
CA ILE A 187 -17.15 10.46 3.14
C ILE A 187 -16.05 11.22 2.42
N ALA A 188 -15.93 12.53 2.64
CA ALA A 188 -14.89 13.37 2.02
C ALA A 188 -13.50 13.15 2.66
N TYR A 189 -13.03 11.90 2.68
CA TYR A 189 -11.65 11.59 3.00
C TYR A 189 -10.72 11.99 1.85
N PRO A 190 -9.42 12.24 2.11
CA PRO A 190 -8.47 12.63 1.07
C PRO A 190 -8.46 11.71 -0.15
N SER A 191 -8.47 10.39 0.05
CA SER A 191 -8.55 9.40 -1.04
C SER A 191 -9.79 9.55 -1.90
N ASN A 192 -10.96 9.75 -1.30
CA ASN A 192 -12.22 9.95 -2.02
C ASN A 192 -12.24 11.29 -2.80
N VAL A 193 -11.67 12.34 -2.20
CA VAL A 193 -11.56 13.66 -2.85
C VAL A 193 -10.61 13.59 -4.05
N ASN A 194 -9.47 12.90 -3.90
CA ASN A 194 -8.52 12.69 -4.99
C ASN A 194 -9.16 11.91 -6.14
N TYR A 195 -9.88 10.82 -5.82
CA TYR A 195 -10.60 10.04 -6.82
C TYR A 195 -11.64 10.88 -7.58
N GLN A 196 -12.45 11.65 -6.84
CA GLN A 196 -13.44 12.56 -7.42
C GLN A 196 -12.78 13.59 -8.34
N TYR A 197 -11.68 14.20 -7.90
CA TYR A 197 -10.95 15.17 -8.70
C TYR A 197 -10.46 14.56 -10.02
N GLY A 198 -9.89 13.36 -9.97
CA GLY A 198 -9.47 12.64 -11.17
C GLY A 198 -10.64 12.36 -12.11
N PHE A 199 -11.77 11.87 -11.57
CA PHE A 199 -12.97 11.59 -12.33
C PHE A 199 -13.55 12.80 -13.04
N GLU A 200 -13.69 13.93 -12.33
CA GLU A 200 -14.27 15.16 -12.86
C GLU A 200 -13.35 15.80 -13.92
N SER A 201 -12.04 15.81 -13.68
CA SER A 201 -11.05 16.39 -14.59
C SER A 201 -11.07 15.71 -15.94
N GLU A 202 -11.14 14.39 -15.96
CA GLU A 202 -11.08 13.61 -17.20
C GLU A 202 -12.39 13.63 -17.95
N SER A 203 -13.54 13.61 -17.26
CA SER A 203 -14.84 13.74 -17.91
C SER A 203 -14.93 15.01 -18.74
N VAL A 204 -14.36 16.12 -18.24
CA VAL A 204 -14.30 17.40 -18.95
C VAL A 204 -13.33 17.36 -20.14
N GLU A 205 -12.14 16.78 -19.95
CA GLU A 205 -11.12 16.73 -21.00
C GLU A 205 -11.55 15.83 -22.16
N MET A 206 -12.14 14.66 -21.88
CA MET A 206 -12.70 13.79 -22.90
C MET A 206 -13.87 14.46 -23.64
N ALA A 207 -14.69 15.22 -22.93
CA ALA A 207 -15.77 15.99 -23.57
C ALA A 207 -15.21 17.00 -24.60
N ARG A 208 -14.10 17.67 -24.28
CA ARG A 208 -13.42 18.61 -25.21
C ARG A 208 -12.82 17.88 -26.40
N HIS A 209 -12.12 16.75 -26.13
CA HIS A 209 -11.42 16.00 -27.18
C HIS A 209 -12.37 15.43 -28.25
N PHE A 210 -13.55 14.99 -27.85
CA PHE A 210 -14.54 14.42 -28.76
C PHE A 210 -15.69 15.38 -29.14
N ASP A 211 -15.53 16.68 -28.91
CA ASP A 211 -16.53 17.72 -29.16
C ASP A 211 -17.89 17.39 -28.51
N ARG A 212 -17.86 16.75 -27.36
CA ARG A 212 -19.03 16.40 -26.56
C ARG A 212 -19.19 17.44 -25.44
N LYS A 213 -20.40 17.89 -25.23
CA LYS A 213 -20.72 18.80 -24.10
C LYS A 213 -21.32 17.97 -22.98
N PHE A 214 -20.58 17.85 -21.89
CA PHE A 214 -21.08 17.30 -20.64
C PHE A 214 -21.60 18.42 -19.74
N LYS A 215 -22.60 18.08 -18.90
CA LYS A 215 -23.19 19.01 -17.93
C LYS A 215 -23.03 18.41 -16.54
#